data_04362770c45195ec2c8fe6cea7ef2a8b
#
_entry.id   04362770c45195ec2c8fe6cea7ef2a8b
#
_cell.length_a   1.000
_cell.length_b   1.000
_cell.length_c   1.000
_cell.angle_alpha   90.00
_cell.angle_beta   90.00
_cell.angle_gamma   90.00
#
_symmetry.space_group_name_H-M   'P 1'
#
loop_
_entity.id
_entity.type
_entity.pdbx_description
1 polymer ?
#
loop_
_entity_poly.entity_id
_entity_poly.type
_entity_poly.pdbx_seq_one_letter_code
_entity_poly.pdbx_strand_id
1 'polypeptide(L)'
;CGGDGVCENSYYIMNLESTGESQLIILRNSITSLQAGDEVGIFDLNGITNYNDCSNQIGEVLVAAGVWTGSQLNLSAVGSVDLCAFGGPQLAGYVEGNPLIVKVWKASEQAEYETSFDLAAGNGVFGDLITAISEVYLDVDIEGCTDESACNYDSNANIDDGTCFYYDPEVACDCDGNVEDCLGDCGGDALVDDCGVCNGGNADQDCTGECFGDALVDDC
;
A
#
# COMPACT_ATOMS: atom_id res chain seq x y z
N CYS A 1 10.45 6.95 -30.98
CA CYS A 1 11.58 7.13 -30.09
C CYS A 1 12.84 7.31 -30.92
N GLY A 2 13.60 8.39 -30.68
CA GLY A 2 14.95 8.56 -31.25
C GLY A 2 15.92 7.53 -30.67
N GLY A 3 17.12 7.39 -31.28
CA GLY A 3 18.13 6.41 -30.84
C GLY A 3 18.73 6.64 -29.44
N ASP A 4 18.29 7.68 -28.72
CA ASP A 4 18.61 8.07 -27.36
C ASP A 4 17.58 7.57 -26.32
N GLY A 5 16.52 6.86 -26.77
CA GLY A 5 15.50 6.26 -25.90
C GLY A 5 14.42 7.24 -25.38
N VAL A 6 14.49 8.53 -25.75
CA VAL A 6 13.50 9.53 -25.33
C VAL A 6 12.42 9.65 -26.41
N CYS A 7 11.15 9.48 -26.04
CA CYS A 7 10.00 9.75 -26.89
C CYS A 7 9.54 11.20 -26.66
N GLU A 8 9.12 11.92 -27.71
CA GLU A 8 8.67 13.31 -27.65
C GLU A 8 7.47 13.58 -26.70
N ASN A 9 6.90 12.52 -26.09
CA ASN A 9 5.80 12.57 -25.11
C ASN A 9 6.13 11.72 -23.87
N SER A 10 7.38 11.60 -23.46
CA SER A 10 7.76 10.90 -22.25
C SER A 10 7.29 11.66 -21.01
N TYR A 11 6.71 10.96 -20.03
CA TYR A 11 6.32 11.54 -18.75
C TYR A 11 7.56 11.91 -17.92
N TYR A 12 8.53 10.98 -17.82
CA TYR A 12 9.79 11.24 -17.14
C TYR A 12 10.80 11.85 -18.12
N ILE A 13 11.11 13.13 -17.92
CA ILE A 13 12.08 13.87 -18.72
C ILE A 13 13.35 14.06 -17.92
N MET A 14 14.43 13.38 -18.32
CA MET A 14 15.75 13.56 -17.73
C MET A 14 16.35 14.92 -18.11
N ASN A 15 16.67 15.72 -17.09
CA ASN A 15 17.30 17.03 -17.27
C ASN A 15 18.73 17.09 -16.70
N LEU A 16 19.28 15.94 -16.28
CA LEU A 16 20.65 15.88 -15.76
C LEU A 16 21.66 15.66 -16.88
N GLU A 17 22.76 16.40 -16.80
CA GLU A 17 23.94 16.15 -17.62
C GLU A 17 24.79 15.04 -17.00
N SER A 18 25.54 14.31 -17.84
CA SER A 18 26.48 13.31 -17.34
C SER A 18 27.57 13.94 -16.50
N THR A 19 27.74 13.46 -15.29
CA THR A 19 28.79 13.91 -14.35
C THR A 19 30.06 13.06 -14.43
N GLY A 20 29.99 11.91 -15.10
CA GLY A 20 31.02 10.87 -15.09
C GLY A 20 30.81 9.80 -14.02
N GLU A 21 29.98 10.09 -12.99
CA GLU A 21 29.59 9.12 -11.97
C GLU A 21 28.23 8.54 -12.33
N SER A 22 28.11 7.21 -12.28
CA SER A 22 26.83 6.56 -12.57
C SER A 22 26.73 5.16 -11.95
N GLN A 23 25.50 4.73 -11.71
CA GLN A 23 25.14 3.39 -11.25
C GLN A 23 24.24 2.71 -12.27
N LEU A 24 24.51 1.44 -12.57
CA LEU A 24 23.67 0.64 -13.44
C LEU A 24 22.50 0.06 -12.65
N ILE A 25 21.29 0.43 -13.05
CA ILE A 25 20.03 -0.13 -12.53
C ILE A 25 19.44 -1.05 -13.62
N ILE A 26 19.19 -2.31 -13.26
CA ILE A 26 18.67 -3.32 -14.18
C ILE A 26 17.28 -3.74 -13.71
N LEU A 27 16.25 -3.41 -14.49
CA LEU A 27 14.93 -4.00 -14.32
C LEU A 27 14.88 -5.30 -15.13
N ARG A 28 14.72 -6.44 -14.45
CA ARG A 28 14.79 -7.76 -15.09
C ARG A 28 13.51 -8.08 -15.86
N ASN A 29 13.64 -8.95 -16.86
CA ASN A 29 12.50 -9.47 -17.63
C ASN A 29 11.54 -10.38 -16.81
N SER A 30 11.84 -10.63 -15.53
CA SER A 30 10.95 -11.33 -14.60
C SER A 30 9.83 -10.45 -14.05
N ILE A 31 9.92 -9.12 -14.21
CA ILE A 31 8.90 -8.19 -13.72
C ILE A 31 7.60 -8.42 -14.47
N THR A 32 6.53 -8.65 -13.72
CA THR A 32 5.19 -8.98 -14.25
C THR A 32 4.17 -7.87 -14.12
N SER A 33 4.40 -6.92 -13.23
CA SER A 33 3.50 -5.79 -12.94
C SER A 33 3.49 -4.70 -14.01
N LEU A 34 4.57 -4.62 -14.82
CA LEU A 34 4.75 -3.59 -15.84
C LEU A 34 4.24 -4.04 -17.21
N GLN A 35 3.64 -3.10 -17.96
CA GLN A 35 3.21 -3.30 -19.34
C GLN A 35 4.12 -2.53 -20.32
N ALA A 36 4.25 -3.02 -21.54
CA ALA A 36 5.00 -2.32 -22.56
C ALA A 36 4.39 -0.92 -22.82
N GLY A 37 5.21 0.10 -22.69
CA GLY A 37 4.81 1.51 -22.77
C GLY A 37 4.76 2.21 -21.41
N ASP A 38 4.80 1.48 -20.28
CA ASP A 38 4.97 2.09 -18.98
C ASP A 38 6.38 2.71 -18.86
N GLU A 39 6.46 3.84 -18.16
CA GLU A 39 7.73 4.51 -17.94
C GLU A 39 8.20 4.28 -16.51
N VAL A 40 9.49 4.06 -16.35
CA VAL A 40 10.13 3.86 -15.05
C VAL A 40 11.06 5.03 -14.79
N GLY A 41 10.85 5.71 -13.66
CA GLY A 41 11.74 6.73 -13.12
C GLY A 41 12.50 6.22 -11.90
N ILE A 42 13.79 6.54 -11.83
CA ILE A 42 14.65 6.29 -10.67
C ILE A 42 14.94 7.63 -10.01
N PHE A 43 14.64 7.74 -8.71
CA PHE A 43 14.73 8.99 -7.96
C PHE A 43 15.63 8.84 -6.74
N ASP A 44 16.32 9.92 -6.41
CA ASP A 44 16.88 10.17 -5.09
C ASP A 44 16.08 11.31 -4.43
N LEU A 45 15.43 11.06 -3.30
CA LEU A 45 14.64 12.08 -2.59
C LEU A 45 15.51 13.14 -1.91
N ASN A 46 16.78 12.84 -1.69
CA ASN A 46 17.77 13.72 -1.05
C ASN A 46 19.02 13.89 -1.92
N GLY A 47 18.86 13.84 -3.22
CA GLY A 47 19.93 14.06 -4.19
C GLY A 47 20.36 15.53 -4.28
N ILE A 48 21.48 15.79 -4.93
CA ILE A 48 21.93 17.15 -5.22
C ILE A 48 21.14 17.70 -6.40
N THR A 49 20.54 18.88 -6.20
CA THR A 49 19.68 19.53 -7.22
C THR A 49 20.33 20.72 -7.90
N ASN A 50 21.35 21.35 -7.27
CA ASN A 50 22.05 22.51 -7.85
C ASN A 50 23.05 22.08 -8.92
N TYR A 51 23.29 22.98 -9.86
CA TYR A 51 24.18 22.76 -10.98
C TYR A 51 25.17 23.93 -11.16
N ASN A 52 26.46 23.62 -11.31
CA ASN A 52 27.53 24.57 -11.52
C ASN A 52 27.77 25.59 -10.38
N ASP A 53 27.22 25.39 -9.22
CA ASP A 53 27.51 26.18 -8.02
C ASP A 53 27.75 25.25 -6.83
N CYS A 54 28.16 25.79 -5.69
CA CYS A 54 28.44 25.01 -4.49
C CYS A 54 27.41 25.28 -3.38
N SER A 55 26.16 25.41 -3.74
CA SER A 55 25.08 25.76 -2.80
C SER A 55 24.57 24.59 -1.97
N ASN A 56 24.94 23.34 -2.30
CA ASN A 56 24.50 22.13 -1.61
C ASN A 56 22.97 22.04 -1.46
N GLN A 57 22.23 22.34 -2.52
CA GLN A 57 20.79 22.18 -2.52
C GLN A 57 20.44 20.70 -2.62
N ILE A 58 19.58 20.25 -1.69
CA ILE A 58 19.13 18.86 -1.59
C ILE A 58 17.64 18.80 -1.90
N GLY A 59 17.21 17.77 -2.64
CA GLY A 59 15.83 17.53 -2.96
C GLY A 59 15.62 16.30 -3.81
N GLU A 60 14.37 16.09 -4.22
CA GLU A 60 14.04 15.00 -5.14
C GLU A 60 14.66 15.25 -6.51
N VAL A 61 15.38 14.26 -7.01
CA VAL A 61 16.05 14.28 -8.32
C VAL A 61 15.73 13.02 -9.10
N LEU A 62 15.21 13.16 -10.32
CA LEU A 62 15.12 12.09 -11.29
C LEU A 62 16.51 11.81 -11.86
N VAL A 63 17.10 10.67 -11.52
CA VAL A 63 18.50 10.34 -11.85
C VAL A 63 18.63 9.31 -12.98
N ALA A 64 17.55 8.60 -13.31
CA ALA A 64 17.44 7.78 -14.50
C ALA A 64 15.97 7.61 -14.90
N ALA A 65 15.70 7.41 -16.19
CA ALA A 65 14.37 7.09 -16.67
C ALA A 65 14.43 6.24 -17.95
N GLY A 66 13.36 5.48 -18.22
CA GLY A 66 13.23 4.71 -19.44
C GLY A 66 11.85 4.08 -19.60
N VAL A 67 11.57 3.64 -20.83
CA VAL A 67 10.30 3.01 -21.20
C VAL A 67 10.45 1.50 -21.10
N TRP A 68 9.53 0.86 -20.37
CA TRP A 68 9.44 -0.61 -20.33
C TRP A 68 8.90 -1.15 -21.64
N THR A 69 9.61 -2.09 -22.23
CA THR A 69 9.22 -2.70 -23.52
C THR A 69 8.75 -4.15 -23.42
N GLY A 70 8.55 -4.66 -22.18
CA GLY A 70 8.27 -6.08 -21.92
C GLY A 70 9.52 -6.94 -21.86
N SER A 71 10.70 -6.32 -21.83
CA SER A 71 12.01 -6.98 -21.72
C SER A 71 12.91 -6.21 -20.75
N GLN A 72 14.04 -6.83 -20.39
CA GLN A 72 15.00 -6.19 -19.47
C GLN A 72 15.31 -4.75 -19.89
N LEU A 73 15.17 -3.85 -18.92
CA LEU A 73 15.50 -2.43 -19.07
C LEU A 73 16.75 -2.11 -18.25
N ASN A 74 17.74 -1.50 -18.90
CA ASN A 74 18.97 -1.07 -18.27
C ASN A 74 18.99 0.45 -18.21
N LEU A 75 19.09 1.00 -17.01
CA LEU A 75 19.12 2.43 -16.74
C LEU A 75 20.45 2.81 -16.14
N SER A 76 21.04 3.92 -16.59
CA SER A 76 22.25 4.50 -15.99
C SER A 76 21.84 5.70 -15.14
N ALA A 77 21.80 5.52 -13.84
CA ALA A 77 21.49 6.59 -12.90
C ALA A 77 22.71 7.53 -12.77
N VAL A 78 22.47 8.83 -12.86
CA VAL A 78 23.51 9.88 -12.80
C VAL A 78 23.81 10.21 -11.35
N GLY A 79 25.08 10.01 -10.93
CA GLY A 79 25.57 10.39 -9.61
C GLY A 79 25.97 11.86 -9.54
N SER A 80 25.82 12.47 -8.36
CA SER A 80 26.30 13.82 -8.11
C SER A 80 27.83 13.84 -8.01
N VAL A 81 28.43 14.98 -8.33
CA VAL A 81 29.89 15.23 -8.17
C VAL A 81 30.06 16.55 -7.45
N ASP A 82 30.94 16.56 -6.42
CA ASP A 82 31.30 17.75 -5.71
C ASP A 82 32.83 18.02 -5.84
N LEU A 83 33.17 19.04 -6.60
CA LEU A 83 34.55 19.50 -6.77
C LEU A 83 34.79 20.84 -6.09
N CYS A 84 33.88 21.31 -5.25
CA CYS A 84 33.93 22.65 -4.63
C CYS A 84 35.22 22.88 -3.80
N ALA A 85 35.67 21.85 -3.09
CA ALA A 85 36.90 21.92 -2.31
C ALA A 85 38.18 22.18 -3.18
N PHE A 86 38.08 21.89 -4.48
CA PHE A 86 39.17 22.06 -5.45
C PHE A 86 38.93 23.24 -6.41
N GLY A 87 37.89 24.06 -6.14
CA GLY A 87 37.52 25.19 -6.98
C GLY A 87 36.77 24.81 -8.26
N GLY A 88 36.24 23.58 -8.32
CA GLY A 88 35.37 23.10 -9.37
C GLY A 88 33.88 23.25 -9.03
N PRO A 89 32.99 22.83 -9.92
CA PRO A 89 31.55 22.87 -9.68
C PRO A 89 31.03 21.72 -8.83
N GLN A 90 29.82 21.89 -8.27
CA GLN A 90 28.98 20.80 -7.83
C GLN A 90 27.95 20.48 -8.93
N LEU A 91 27.77 19.22 -9.23
CA LEU A 91 26.88 18.73 -10.27
C LEU A 91 25.75 17.86 -9.67
N ALA A 92 24.54 18.07 -10.17
CA ALA A 92 23.33 17.38 -9.69
C ALA A 92 23.36 15.88 -10.00
N GLY A 93 22.70 15.11 -9.13
CA GLY A 93 22.57 13.66 -9.25
C GLY A 93 22.29 12.98 -7.91
N TYR A 94 22.30 11.66 -7.88
CA TYR A 94 22.11 10.91 -6.64
C TYR A 94 23.32 11.10 -5.69
N VAL A 95 23.08 10.89 -4.41
CA VAL A 95 24.10 10.84 -3.36
C VAL A 95 24.27 9.39 -2.89
N GLU A 96 25.52 8.92 -2.83
CA GLU A 96 25.82 7.57 -2.33
C GLU A 96 25.25 7.34 -0.91
N GLY A 97 24.66 6.15 -0.69
CA GLY A 97 24.04 5.77 0.57
C GLY A 97 22.56 6.17 0.68
N ASN A 98 22.04 7.06 -0.17
CA ASN A 98 20.63 7.37 -0.18
C ASN A 98 19.81 6.19 -0.75
N PRO A 99 18.57 5.97 -0.24
CA PRO A 99 17.67 4.96 -0.78
C PRO A 99 17.34 5.22 -2.26
N LEU A 100 17.35 4.14 -3.05
CA LEU A 100 16.88 4.15 -4.44
C LEU A 100 15.35 4.08 -4.43
N ILE A 101 14.70 5.05 -5.08
CA ILE A 101 13.25 5.12 -5.21
C ILE A 101 12.88 4.84 -6.67
N VAL A 102 11.91 3.97 -6.85
CA VAL A 102 11.34 3.65 -8.18
C VAL A 102 9.92 4.18 -8.23
N LYS A 103 9.61 4.96 -9.27
CA LYS A 103 8.24 5.37 -9.59
C LYS A 103 7.88 4.89 -10.98
N VAL A 104 6.62 4.56 -11.20
CA VAL A 104 6.12 4.06 -12.49
C VAL A 104 4.98 4.93 -12.98
N TRP A 105 5.13 5.44 -14.19
CA TRP A 105 4.02 6.03 -14.93
C TRP A 105 3.34 4.96 -15.78
N LYS A 106 2.09 4.65 -15.45
CA LYS A 106 1.26 3.73 -16.23
C LYS A 106 0.64 4.47 -17.41
N ALA A 107 1.17 4.24 -18.61
CA ALA A 107 0.71 4.94 -19.81
C ALA A 107 -0.77 4.67 -20.15
N SER A 108 -1.27 3.47 -19.83
CA SER A 108 -2.67 3.08 -20.03
C SER A 108 -3.66 3.78 -19.10
N GLU A 109 -3.21 4.17 -17.91
CA GLU A 109 -4.01 4.75 -16.83
C GLU A 109 -3.79 6.25 -16.68
N GLN A 110 -2.72 6.78 -17.31
CA GLN A 110 -2.27 8.17 -17.20
C GLN A 110 -2.06 8.58 -15.74
N ALA A 111 -1.46 7.68 -14.95
CA ALA A 111 -1.21 7.86 -13.52
C ALA A 111 0.20 7.43 -13.15
N GLU A 112 0.79 8.14 -12.17
CA GLU A 112 2.06 7.80 -11.55
C GLU A 112 1.78 7.01 -10.27
N TYR A 113 2.59 5.97 -10.04
CA TYR A 113 2.55 5.12 -8.86
C TYR A 113 3.88 5.14 -8.14
N GLU A 114 3.83 5.33 -6.83
CA GLU A 114 4.91 4.93 -5.93
C GLU A 114 5.03 3.41 -5.98
N THR A 115 6.23 2.89 -5.73
CA THR A 115 6.43 1.45 -5.82
C THR A 115 7.32 0.93 -4.71
N SER A 116 7.09 -0.31 -4.33
CA SER A 116 8.06 -1.17 -3.67
C SER A 116 8.65 -2.17 -4.67
N PHE A 117 9.78 -2.78 -4.36
CA PHE A 117 10.44 -3.70 -5.28
C PHE A 117 11.29 -4.76 -4.57
N ASP A 118 11.44 -5.91 -5.23
CA ASP A 118 12.35 -6.97 -4.82
C ASP A 118 13.68 -6.88 -5.57
N LEU A 119 14.76 -7.13 -4.85
CA LEU A 119 16.11 -7.12 -5.40
C LEU A 119 16.58 -8.53 -5.80
N ALA A 120 17.20 -8.62 -6.98
CA ALA A 120 18.00 -9.78 -7.39
C ALA A 120 19.50 -9.57 -7.12
N ALA A 121 19.96 -8.31 -7.04
CA ALA A 121 21.31 -7.92 -6.66
C ALA A 121 21.34 -6.46 -6.21
N GLY A 122 22.32 -6.10 -5.39
CA GLY A 122 22.44 -4.78 -4.76
C GLY A 122 21.73 -4.74 -3.41
N ASN A 123 21.72 -3.59 -2.77
CA ASN A 123 21.16 -3.37 -1.44
C ASN A 123 20.06 -2.29 -1.40
N GLY A 124 19.64 -1.77 -2.57
CA GLY A 124 18.57 -0.79 -2.70
C GLY A 124 18.97 0.64 -2.34
N VAL A 125 20.26 0.94 -2.29
CA VAL A 125 20.79 2.29 -2.12
C VAL A 125 21.68 2.68 -3.30
N PHE A 126 21.91 3.97 -3.45
CA PHE A 126 22.90 4.47 -4.41
C PHE A 126 24.33 4.25 -3.91
N GLY A 127 25.25 4.02 -4.85
CA GLY A 127 26.67 3.73 -4.58
C GLY A 127 27.06 2.28 -4.83
N ASP A 128 26.12 1.38 -5.07
CA ASP A 128 26.40 0.04 -5.60
C ASP A 128 26.88 0.12 -7.05
N LEU A 129 27.73 -0.81 -7.46
CA LEU A 129 28.14 -0.90 -8.86
C LEU A 129 26.97 -1.24 -9.77
N ILE A 130 26.09 -2.13 -9.29
CA ILE A 130 24.92 -2.61 -10.00
C ILE A 130 23.79 -2.88 -9.00
N THR A 131 22.58 -2.40 -9.30
CA THR A 131 21.36 -2.83 -8.64
C THR A 131 20.48 -3.55 -9.67
N ALA A 132 20.02 -4.76 -9.35
CA ALA A 132 19.10 -5.52 -10.20
C ALA A 132 17.77 -5.75 -9.47
N ILE A 133 16.68 -5.26 -10.06
CA ILE A 133 15.31 -5.38 -9.57
C ILE A 133 14.65 -6.58 -10.27
N SER A 134 14.08 -7.49 -9.49
CA SER A 134 13.44 -8.72 -9.97
C SER A 134 11.93 -8.61 -10.10
N GLU A 135 11.27 -7.78 -9.28
CA GLU A 135 9.85 -7.45 -9.36
C GLU A 135 9.62 -6.03 -8.85
N VAL A 136 8.56 -5.39 -9.32
CA VAL A 136 8.09 -4.06 -8.90
C VAL A 136 6.63 -4.21 -8.50
N TYR A 137 6.27 -3.68 -7.34
CA TYR A 137 4.89 -3.67 -6.84
C TYR A 137 4.39 -2.24 -6.89
N LEU A 138 3.28 -2.02 -7.59
CA LEU A 138 2.65 -0.70 -7.64
C LEU A 138 1.89 -0.48 -6.34
N ASP A 139 2.26 0.54 -5.60
CA ASP A 139 1.57 0.94 -4.39
C ASP A 139 0.31 1.69 -4.81
N VAL A 140 -0.79 0.96 -4.91
CA VAL A 140 -2.11 1.52 -5.21
C VAL A 140 -2.71 1.99 -3.89
N ASP A 141 -3.01 3.27 -3.81
CA ASP A 141 -3.76 3.82 -2.69
C ASP A 141 -5.21 3.34 -2.78
N ILE A 142 -5.57 2.40 -1.90
CA ILE A 142 -6.94 1.91 -1.76
C ILE A 142 -7.49 2.52 -0.48
N GLU A 143 -8.37 3.48 -0.66
CA GLU A 143 -9.08 4.12 0.45
C GLU A 143 -10.19 3.20 0.96
N GLY A 144 -10.31 3.08 2.27
CA GLY A 144 -11.32 2.27 2.94
C GLY A 144 -11.04 2.16 4.43
N CYS A 145 -11.87 1.43 5.15
CA CYS A 145 -11.65 1.20 6.58
C CYS A 145 -10.51 0.19 6.79
N THR A 146 -9.44 0.62 7.47
CA THR A 146 -8.25 -0.21 7.74
C THR A 146 -8.26 -0.85 9.14
N ASP A 147 -9.29 -0.63 9.96
CA ASP A 147 -9.42 -1.22 11.29
C ASP A 147 -10.11 -2.58 11.22
N GLU A 148 -9.37 -3.65 11.53
CA GLU A 148 -9.86 -5.05 11.53
C GLU A 148 -11.05 -5.27 12.50
N SER A 149 -11.25 -4.40 13.48
CA SER A 149 -12.37 -4.47 14.42
C SER A 149 -13.64 -3.79 13.92
N ALA A 150 -13.56 -3.03 12.83
CA ALA A 150 -14.71 -2.35 12.23
C ALA A 150 -15.57 -3.29 11.39
N CYS A 151 -16.86 -3.03 11.34
CA CYS A 151 -17.82 -3.82 10.59
C CYS A 151 -17.63 -3.75 9.06
N ASN A 152 -17.05 -2.68 8.59
CA ASN A 152 -16.74 -2.46 7.16
C ASN A 152 -15.25 -2.50 6.86
N TYR A 153 -14.49 -3.27 7.67
CA TYR A 153 -13.06 -3.48 7.38
C TYR A 153 -12.84 -3.97 5.94
N ASP A 154 -11.96 -3.29 5.22
CA ASP A 154 -11.50 -3.73 3.89
C ASP A 154 -10.03 -4.14 3.97
N SER A 155 -9.77 -5.43 3.83
CA SER A 155 -8.41 -5.97 3.87
C SER A 155 -7.51 -5.53 2.71
N ASN A 156 -8.07 -4.90 1.67
CA ASN A 156 -7.30 -4.34 0.56
C ASN A 156 -6.97 -2.86 0.78
N ALA A 157 -7.68 -2.17 1.71
CA ALA A 157 -7.42 -0.77 1.99
C ALA A 157 -6.06 -0.61 2.68
N ASN A 158 -5.27 0.37 2.22
CA ASN A 158 -4.02 0.78 2.83
C ASN A 158 -4.05 2.23 3.32
N ILE A 159 -5.12 2.97 3.01
CA ILE A 159 -5.40 4.31 3.50
C ILE A 159 -6.77 4.32 4.17
N ASP A 160 -6.80 4.71 5.47
CA ASP A 160 -8.05 4.91 6.19
C ASP A 160 -8.77 6.16 5.66
N ASP A 161 -9.97 5.98 5.10
CA ASP A 161 -10.82 7.05 4.60
C ASP A 161 -11.74 7.65 5.67
N GLY A 162 -11.63 7.18 6.92
CA GLY A 162 -12.44 7.62 8.07
C GLY A 162 -13.87 7.10 8.04
N THR A 163 -14.18 6.10 7.21
CA THR A 163 -15.53 5.51 7.10
C THR A 163 -15.74 4.30 8.02
N CYS A 164 -14.76 3.94 8.85
CA CYS A 164 -14.89 2.84 9.79
C CYS A 164 -16.11 2.99 10.66
N PHE A 165 -16.97 1.98 10.70
CA PHE A 165 -18.09 1.94 11.63
C PHE A 165 -18.07 0.64 12.46
N TYR A 166 -18.60 0.76 13.68
CA TYR A 166 -18.63 -0.32 14.66
C TYR A 166 -20.06 -0.55 15.11
N TYR A 167 -20.38 -1.79 15.50
CA TYR A 167 -21.66 -2.00 16.16
C TYR A 167 -21.68 -1.37 17.56
N ASP A 168 -22.88 -0.97 18.01
CA ASP A 168 -23.07 -0.49 19.37
C ASP A 168 -23.38 -1.70 20.28
N PRO A 169 -22.50 -2.02 21.25
CA PRO A 169 -22.70 -3.18 22.13
C PRO A 169 -23.93 -3.08 23.05
N GLU A 170 -24.55 -1.89 23.17
CA GLU A 170 -25.82 -1.72 23.89
C GLU A 170 -27.03 -2.10 23.03
N VAL A 171 -26.86 -2.21 21.72
CA VAL A 171 -27.95 -2.43 20.75
C VAL A 171 -27.80 -3.74 20.00
N ALA A 172 -26.56 -4.13 19.68
CA ALA A 172 -26.24 -5.33 18.92
C ALA A 172 -25.02 -6.02 19.51
N CYS A 173 -24.84 -7.30 19.21
CA CYS A 173 -23.67 -8.07 19.65
C CYS A 173 -22.69 -8.34 18.50
N ASP A 174 -23.06 -8.01 17.25
CA ASP A 174 -22.21 -8.14 16.07
C ASP A 174 -22.53 -7.08 15.02
N CYS A 175 -21.79 -7.14 13.92
CA CYS A 175 -21.94 -6.21 12.78
C CYS A 175 -23.18 -6.45 11.91
N ASP A 176 -23.83 -7.58 12.05
CA ASP A 176 -25.07 -7.91 11.33
C ASP A 176 -26.33 -7.37 12.05
N GLY A 177 -26.13 -6.77 13.24
CA GLY A 177 -27.20 -6.20 14.03
C GLY A 177 -27.95 -7.24 14.87
N ASN A 178 -27.35 -8.42 15.07
CA ASN A 178 -27.89 -9.42 15.96
C ASN A 178 -27.88 -8.96 17.42
N VAL A 179 -28.81 -9.45 18.20
CA VAL A 179 -28.89 -9.22 19.66
C VAL A 179 -28.60 -10.53 20.39
N GLU A 180 -28.11 -10.42 21.61
CA GLU A 180 -27.96 -11.61 22.46
C GLU A 180 -29.33 -12.19 22.82
N ASP A 181 -29.47 -13.50 22.73
CA ASP A 181 -30.62 -14.19 23.27
C ASP A 181 -30.57 -14.29 24.80
N CYS A 182 -31.59 -14.91 25.41
CA CYS A 182 -31.64 -15.01 26.89
C CYS A 182 -30.57 -15.94 27.50
N LEU A 183 -29.79 -16.67 26.69
CA LEU A 183 -28.63 -17.46 27.13
C LEU A 183 -27.32 -16.68 26.95
N GLY A 184 -27.35 -15.50 26.28
CA GLY A 184 -26.19 -14.70 25.97
C GLY A 184 -25.51 -15.09 24.66
N ASP A 185 -26.17 -15.88 23.81
CA ASP A 185 -25.66 -16.24 22.47
C ASP A 185 -26.06 -15.18 21.46
N CYS A 186 -25.07 -14.58 20.76
CA CYS A 186 -25.30 -13.57 19.75
C CYS A 186 -26.06 -14.16 18.55
N GLY A 187 -27.22 -13.56 18.23
CA GLY A 187 -28.10 -14.08 17.17
C GLY A 187 -28.74 -15.42 17.47
N GLY A 188 -28.75 -15.84 18.75
CA GLY A 188 -29.37 -17.08 19.21
C GLY A 188 -30.89 -17.05 19.14
N ASP A 189 -31.52 -18.22 19.17
CA ASP A 189 -32.96 -18.42 19.05
C ASP A 189 -33.65 -18.68 20.41
N ALA A 190 -32.89 -18.63 21.53
CA ALA A 190 -33.45 -18.91 22.84
C ALA A 190 -34.42 -17.80 23.30
N LEU A 191 -35.66 -18.16 23.59
CA LEU A 191 -36.67 -17.24 24.04
C LEU A 191 -36.97 -17.43 25.52
N VAL A 192 -37.29 -16.35 26.21
CA VAL A 192 -37.85 -16.41 27.55
C VAL A 192 -39.30 -16.85 27.46
N ASP A 193 -39.67 -17.90 28.20
CA ASP A 193 -41.03 -18.40 28.26
C ASP A 193 -41.91 -17.52 29.17
N ASP A 194 -43.20 -17.85 29.27
CA ASP A 194 -44.19 -17.10 30.06
C ASP A 194 -43.87 -17.10 31.57
N CYS A 195 -43.04 -18.03 32.03
CA CYS A 195 -42.58 -18.11 33.43
C CYS A 195 -41.24 -17.41 33.66
N GLY A 196 -40.70 -16.75 32.63
CA GLY A 196 -39.43 -16.02 32.74
C GLY A 196 -38.22 -16.93 32.64
N VAL A 197 -38.38 -18.19 32.22
CA VAL A 197 -37.31 -19.17 32.08
C VAL A 197 -36.78 -19.17 30.65
N CYS A 198 -35.49 -18.95 30.51
CA CYS A 198 -34.89 -18.97 29.17
C CYS A 198 -34.92 -20.38 28.59
N ASN A 199 -35.48 -20.49 27.36
CA ASN A 199 -35.64 -21.74 26.63
C ASN A 199 -36.44 -22.85 27.39
N GLY A 200 -37.25 -22.45 28.39
CA GLY A 200 -38.00 -23.34 29.28
C GLY A 200 -39.23 -23.98 28.62
N GLY A 201 -39.74 -23.38 27.56
CA GLY A 201 -40.88 -23.91 26.78
C GLY A 201 -42.16 -24.09 27.61
N ASN A 202 -42.36 -23.26 28.64
CA ASN A 202 -43.48 -23.30 29.57
C ASN A 202 -43.54 -24.60 30.40
N ALA A 203 -42.43 -25.31 30.56
CA ALA A 203 -42.40 -26.57 31.31
C ALA A 203 -42.72 -26.37 32.81
N ASP A 204 -42.53 -25.15 33.31
CA ASP A 204 -42.80 -24.76 34.71
C ASP A 204 -44.21 -24.19 34.92
N GLN A 205 -45.08 -24.22 33.90
CA GLN A 205 -46.51 -23.93 34.06
C GLN A 205 -47.28 -25.19 34.49
N ASP A 206 -48.18 -25.04 35.42
CA ASP A 206 -49.15 -26.07 35.73
C ASP A 206 -50.30 -26.12 34.71
N CYS A 207 -51.22 -27.04 34.81
CA CYS A 207 -52.31 -27.19 33.88
C CYS A 207 -53.31 -26.00 33.86
N THR A 208 -53.27 -25.12 34.84
CA THR A 208 -54.08 -23.87 34.86
C THR A 208 -53.32 -22.71 34.20
N GLY A 209 -52.06 -22.86 33.86
CA GLY A 209 -51.21 -21.87 33.28
C GLY A 209 -50.49 -21.02 34.33
N GLU A 210 -50.49 -21.40 35.62
CA GLU A 210 -49.79 -20.73 36.69
C GLU A 210 -48.33 -21.18 36.73
N CYS A 211 -47.37 -20.21 36.69
CA CYS A 211 -45.97 -20.51 36.75
C CYS A 211 -45.56 -21.04 38.11
N PHE A 212 -44.86 -22.18 38.13
CA PHE A 212 -44.45 -22.91 39.35
C PHE A 212 -45.64 -23.30 40.24
N GLY A 213 -46.84 -23.42 39.63
CA GLY A 213 -48.06 -23.86 40.32
C GLY A 213 -48.06 -25.33 40.64
N ASP A 214 -48.94 -25.73 41.52
CA ASP A 214 -49.07 -27.11 42.06
C ASP A 214 -50.31 -27.84 41.50
N ALA A 215 -51.09 -27.24 40.56
CA ALA A 215 -52.28 -27.86 40.04
C ALA A 215 -51.97 -29.12 39.24
N LEU A 216 -52.63 -30.24 39.55
CA LEU A 216 -52.48 -31.50 38.87
C LEU A 216 -53.46 -31.61 37.71
N VAL A 217 -53.19 -32.51 36.74
CA VAL A 217 -54.00 -32.69 35.51
C VAL A 217 -55.46 -32.99 35.80
N ASP A 218 -55.79 -33.53 36.97
CA ASP A 218 -57.16 -33.81 37.38
C ASP A 218 -57.87 -32.57 37.95
N ASP A 219 -57.16 -31.45 38.23
CA ASP A 219 -57.69 -30.15 38.67
C ASP A 219 -58.05 -29.21 37.49
N CYS A 220 -57.66 -29.59 36.28
CA CYS A 220 -57.89 -28.85 35.04
C CYS A 220 -58.88 -29.53 34.16
#